data_2ad17527a568742b372e6c48f1a16cfd
#
_entry.id   2ad17527a568742b372e6c48f1a16cfd
#
_cell.length_a   1.000
_cell.length_b   1.000
_cell.length_c   1.000
_cell.angle_alpha   90.00
_cell.angle_beta   90.00
_cell.angle_gamma   90.00
#
_symmetry.space_group_name_H-M   'P 1'
#
loop_
_entity.id
_entity.type
_entity.pdbx_description
1 polymer ?
#
loop_
_entity_poly.entity_id
_entity_poly.type
_entity_poly.pdbx_seq_one_letter_code
_entity_poly.pdbx_strand_id
1 'polypeptide(L)'
;MTRPVVASIDLLALRQNLQIVRRAAPGSRLWAVVKANAYGHGVARVWSALSAADGFALLNLEEAILLREQGWKGPILLLEGFFHADELAVLDQYRLTTSVHSNWQIKALQQAKLRAPLDIYLKVNSGMNRLGFMPERVHTVWQQLRAISNVGEMTLMSHFAEAENPQGIVEPMRRIEQAAEGLDCPRSLANSAATLWHPEAHFDWVRPGIVLYGASPSGQWQDIANTGLKPVMTLRSEIIGVQNLRPGEAIGYGGLYRTTQEQRIGIVACGYADGYPRVAPSGTPVLVDGVRTTTVGRVSMDMLAVDLTPCPQAGIGAPVELWGKEIKIDDVAASRGTVGYELMCALAPWVPVVTL
;
A
#
# COMPACT_ATOMS: atom_id res chain seq x y z
N MET A 1 17.33 -0.60 -23.21
CA MET A 1 15.92 -0.21 -22.99
C MET A 1 15.56 0.81 -24.05
N THR A 2 14.40 0.66 -24.67
CA THR A 2 14.00 1.51 -25.78
C THR A 2 13.13 2.70 -25.35
N ARG A 3 12.48 2.65 -24.20
CA ARG A 3 11.61 3.71 -23.68
C ARG A 3 12.14 4.23 -22.33
N PRO A 4 12.21 5.57 -22.09
CA PRO A 4 12.90 6.11 -20.91
C PRO A 4 12.12 6.02 -19.60
N VAL A 5 10.86 5.55 -19.62
CA VAL A 5 10.09 5.36 -18.39
C VAL A 5 10.67 4.24 -17.52
N VAL A 6 10.89 4.50 -16.23
CA VAL A 6 11.46 3.54 -15.27
C VAL A 6 10.98 3.85 -13.85
N ALA A 7 10.68 2.80 -13.08
CA ALA A 7 10.49 2.90 -11.65
C ALA A 7 11.76 2.46 -10.91
N SER A 8 12.23 3.22 -9.95
CA SER A 8 13.32 2.82 -9.06
C SER A 8 12.80 2.59 -7.65
N ILE A 9 13.27 1.51 -7.03
CA ILE A 9 12.90 1.09 -5.67
C ILE A 9 14.12 1.23 -4.76
N ASP A 10 14.03 2.12 -3.79
CA ASP A 10 15.08 2.40 -2.80
C ASP A 10 14.91 1.45 -1.59
N LEU A 11 15.71 0.37 -1.56
CA LEU A 11 15.67 -0.61 -0.48
C LEU A 11 16.24 -0.06 0.84
N LEU A 12 17.11 0.92 0.78
CA LEU A 12 17.63 1.56 1.99
C LEU A 12 16.53 2.41 2.65
N ALA A 13 15.79 3.18 1.85
CA ALA A 13 14.62 3.92 2.34
C ALA A 13 13.59 2.97 2.98
N LEU A 14 13.31 1.83 2.35
CA LEU A 14 12.38 0.83 2.88
C LEU A 14 12.83 0.28 4.24
N ARG A 15 14.12 -0.06 4.40
CA ARG A 15 14.70 -0.49 5.70
C ARG A 15 14.59 0.60 6.76
N GLN A 16 14.88 1.86 6.40
CA GLN A 16 14.78 2.98 7.31
C GLN A 16 13.33 3.22 7.75
N ASN A 17 12.38 3.14 6.83
CA ASN A 17 10.96 3.26 7.13
C ASN A 17 10.50 2.17 8.11
N LEU A 18 10.91 0.93 7.90
CA LEU A 18 10.61 -0.16 8.84
C LEU A 18 11.13 0.16 10.25
N GLN A 19 12.34 0.71 10.38
CA GLN A 19 12.89 1.09 11.69
C GLN A 19 12.13 2.26 12.33
N ILE A 20 11.66 3.22 11.55
CA ILE A 20 10.84 4.34 12.03
C ILE A 20 9.52 3.81 12.58
N VAL A 21 8.85 2.96 11.82
CA VAL A 21 7.57 2.34 12.22
C VAL A 21 7.74 1.47 13.47
N ARG A 22 8.82 0.71 13.57
CA ARG A 22 9.13 -0.09 14.76
C ARG A 22 9.31 0.79 16.01
N ARG A 23 9.95 1.95 15.87
CA ARG A 23 10.08 2.92 16.97
C ARG A 23 8.74 3.56 17.37
N ALA A 24 7.81 3.68 16.45
CA ALA A 24 6.47 4.19 16.76
C ALA A 24 5.65 3.18 17.61
N ALA A 25 5.90 1.87 17.46
CA ALA A 25 5.21 0.81 18.21
C ALA A 25 6.22 -0.17 18.85
N PRO A 26 7.03 0.28 19.85
CA PRO A 26 8.17 -0.48 20.36
C PRO A 26 7.78 -1.74 21.15
N GLY A 27 6.57 -1.76 21.73
CA GLY A 27 6.04 -2.89 22.51
C GLY A 27 5.31 -3.96 21.69
N SER A 28 5.11 -3.73 20.39
CA SER A 28 4.31 -4.59 19.53
C SER A 28 5.17 -5.35 18.53
N ARG A 29 4.76 -6.56 18.17
CA ARG A 29 5.26 -7.24 16.97
C ARG A 29 4.68 -6.57 15.72
N LEU A 30 5.39 -6.69 14.61
CA LEU A 30 5.09 -5.97 13.39
C LEU A 30 4.88 -6.93 12.21
N TRP A 31 3.67 -6.89 11.66
CA TRP A 31 3.37 -7.45 10.35
C TRP A 31 3.72 -6.44 9.25
N ALA A 32 4.77 -6.69 8.46
CA ALA A 32 4.99 -5.92 7.24
C ALA A 32 3.93 -6.30 6.20
N VAL A 33 3.05 -5.37 5.86
CA VAL A 33 1.98 -5.63 4.89
C VAL A 33 2.53 -5.48 3.48
N VAL A 34 2.60 -6.61 2.75
CA VAL A 34 3.19 -6.73 1.41
C VAL A 34 2.21 -7.21 0.34
N LYS A 35 0.91 -7.11 0.59
CA LYS A 35 -0.14 -7.44 -0.37
C LYS A 35 -0.04 -6.63 -1.66
N ALA A 36 -0.71 -7.06 -2.73
CA ALA A 36 -0.68 -6.45 -4.05
C ALA A 36 0.75 -6.28 -4.58
N ASN A 37 1.52 -7.37 -4.53
CA ASN A 37 2.92 -7.41 -4.95
C ASN A 37 3.76 -6.32 -4.24
N ALA A 38 3.62 -6.24 -2.90
CA ALA A 38 4.22 -5.20 -2.06
C ALA A 38 3.86 -3.79 -2.54
N TYR A 39 2.55 -3.52 -2.71
CA TYR A 39 2.06 -2.21 -3.21
C TYR A 39 2.73 -1.83 -4.54
N GLY A 40 2.87 -2.79 -5.46
CA GLY A 40 3.51 -2.57 -6.76
C GLY A 40 5.05 -2.52 -6.75
N HIS A 41 5.70 -2.62 -5.59
CA HIS A 41 7.16 -2.59 -5.48
C HIS A 41 7.84 -3.91 -5.85
N GLY A 42 7.08 -5.01 -5.89
CA GLY A 42 7.58 -6.36 -6.16
C GLY A 42 8.00 -7.08 -4.87
N VAL A 43 7.15 -8.00 -4.37
CA VAL A 43 7.41 -8.72 -3.10
C VAL A 43 8.74 -9.46 -3.13
N ALA A 44 9.07 -10.12 -4.24
CA ALA A 44 10.34 -10.82 -4.44
C ALA A 44 11.58 -9.89 -4.34
N ARG A 45 11.41 -8.62 -4.67
CA ARG A 45 12.47 -7.60 -4.63
C ARG A 45 12.65 -7.01 -3.23
N VAL A 46 11.55 -6.79 -2.51
CA VAL A 46 11.58 -5.97 -1.29
C VAL A 46 11.61 -6.77 0.02
N TRP A 47 11.25 -8.05 0.02
CA TRP A 47 11.09 -8.81 1.26
C TRP A 47 12.36 -8.86 2.11
N SER A 48 13.54 -8.98 1.49
CA SER A 48 14.82 -9.01 2.21
C SER A 48 15.12 -7.70 2.95
N ALA A 49 14.67 -6.56 2.40
CA ALA A 49 14.78 -5.27 3.07
C ALA A 49 13.81 -5.13 4.25
N LEU A 50 12.74 -5.92 4.28
CA LEU A 50 11.75 -5.97 5.35
C LEU A 50 11.95 -7.16 6.29
N SER A 51 13.03 -7.94 6.17
CA SER A 51 13.28 -9.17 6.94
C SER A 51 13.45 -8.94 8.46
N ALA A 52 13.64 -7.69 8.89
CA ALA A 52 13.62 -7.31 10.30
C ALA A 52 12.19 -7.16 10.88
N ALA A 53 11.14 -7.31 10.08
CA ALA A 53 9.76 -7.44 10.57
C ALA A 53 9.56 -8.78 11.29
N ASP A 54 8.53 -8.86 12.15
CA ASP A 54 8.23 -10.11 12.86
C ASP A 54 7.44 -11.09 11.98
N GLY A 55 6.79 -10.59 10.93
CA GLY A 55 6.08 -11.40 9.95
C GLY A 55 5.67 -10.59 8.72
N PHE A 56 5.21 -11.29 7.69
CA PHE A 56 4.63 -10.70 6.49
C PHE A 56 3.12 -10.92 6.44
N ALA A 57 2.38 -9.90 6.05
CA ALA A 57 0.93 -9.98 5.87
C ALA A 57 0.55 -9.64 4.43
N LEU A 58 -0.20 -10.54 3.79
CA LEU A 58 -0.54 -10.48 2.37
C LEU A 58 -1.90 -11.16 2.11
N LEU A 59 -2.26 -11.39 0.85
CA LEU A 59 -3.54 -11.99 0.47
C LEU A 59 -3.36 -13.30 -0.30
N ASN A 60 -2.45 -13.31 -1.30
CA ASN A 60 -2.35 -14.37 -2.29
C ASN A 60 -1.44 -15.50 -1.84
N LEU A 61 -1.88 -16.74 -2.04
CA LEU A 61 -1.07 -17.92 -1.72
C LEU A 61 0.24 -17.95 -2.52
N GLU A 62 0.22 -17.53 -3.77
CA GLU A 62 1.39 -17.50 -4.65
C GLU A 62 2.49 -16.60 -4.07
N GLU A 63 2.14 -15.43 -3.53
CA GLU A 63 3.10 -14.53 -2.87
C GLU A 63 3.64 -15.13 -1.57
N ALA A 64 2.79 -15.85 -0.80
CA ALA A 64 3.20 -16.54 0.42
C ALA A 64 4.17 -17.69 0.12
N ILE A 65 3.88 -18.49 -0.89
CA ILE A 65 4.74 -19.58 -1.38
C ILE A 65 6.07 -19.02 -1.84
N LEU A 66 6.05 -17.97 -2.66
CA LEU A 66 7.25 -17.29 -3.15
C LEU A 66 8.16 -16.85 -1.99
N LEU A 67 7.61 -16.24 -0.95
CA LEU A 67 8.39 -15.84 0.24
C LEU A 67 9.02 -17.05 0.94
N ARG A 68 8.30 -18.18 1.06
CA ARG A 68 8.83 -19.42 1.61
C ARG A 68 9.96 -19.99 0.77
N GLU A 69 9.80 -20.04 -0.55
CA GLU A 69 10.80 -20.54 -1.49
C GLU A 69 12.05 -19.66 -1.52
N GLN A 70 11.90 -18.35 -1.35
CA GLN A 70 13.01 -17.40 -1.21
C GLN A 70 13.69 -17.45 0.17
N GLY A 71 13.19 -18.25 1.10
CA GLY A 71 13.88 -18.54 2.35
C GLY A 71 13.30 -17.86 3.59
N TRP A 72 12.18 -17.11 3.50
CA TRP A 72 11.52 -16.56 4.68
C TRP A 72 10.99 -17.68 5.59
N LYS A 73 11.43 -17.70 6.86
CA LYS A 73 11.02 -18.71 7.86
C LYS A 73 10.05 -18.17 8.91
N GLY A 74 9.89 -16.85 9.01
CA GLY A 74 8.99 -16.21 9.97
C GLY A 74 7.51 -16.38 9.60
N PRO A 75 6.60 -15.89 10.44
CA PRO A 75 5.16 -15.94 10.19
C PRO A 75 4.74 -15.26 8.88
N ILE A 76 3.69 -15.81 8.25
CA ILE A 76 2.99 -15.18 7.10
C ILE A 76 1.50 -15.24 7.40
N LEU A 77 0.83 -14.08 7.38
CA LEU A 77 -0.59 -13.92 7.64
C LEU A 77 -1.37 -13.63 6.35
N LEU A 78 -2.37 -14.44 6.07
CA LEU A 78 -3.38 -14.18 5.04
C LEU A 78 -4.47 -13.27 5.61
N LEU A 79 -4.48 -11.99 5.24
CA LEU A 79 -5.34 -10.94 5.81
C LEU A 79 -6.83 -11.11 5.51
N GLU A 80 -7.17 -11.79 4.43
CA GLU A 80 -8.55 -12.11 4.03
C GLU A 80 -8.90 -13.57 4.28
N GLY A 81 -7.93 -14.35 4.75
CA GLY A 81 -8.08 -15.78 4.97
C GLY A 81 -7.96 -16.58 3.67
N PHE A 82 -8.51 -17.77 3.68
CA PHE A 82 -8.60 -18.64 2.52
C PHE A 82 -9.97 -18.49 1.84
N PHE A 83 -10.03 -18.71 0.52
CA PHE A 83 -11.23 -18.55 -0.30
C PHE A 83 -11.89 -19.87 -0.64
N HIS A 84 -11.14 -20.96 -0.58
CA HIS A 84 -11.63 -22.32 -0.83
C HIS A 84 -11.10 -23.29 0.23
N ALA A 85 -11.88 -24.33 0.56
CA ALA A 85 -11.52 -25.28 1.63
C ALA A 85 -10.27 -26.12 1.29
N ASP A 86 -9.98 -26.36 0.03
CA ASP A 86 -8.81 -27.09 -0.45
C ASP A 86 -7.50 -26.31 -0.27
N GLU A 87 -7.57 -24.99 -0.18
CA GLU A 87 -6.42 -24.15 0.16
C GLU A 87 -5.83 -24.45 1.54
N LEU A 88 -6.62 -25.00 2.46
CA LEU A 88 -6.16 -25.37 3.79
C LEU A 88 -4.99 -26.38 3.78
N ALA A 89 -4.91 -27.24 2.76
CA ALA A 89 -3.77 -28.13 2.56
C ALA A 89 -2.49 -27.34 2.26
N VAL A 90 -2.61 -26.26 1.50
CA VAL A 90 -1.48 -25.36 1.17
C VAL A 90 -1.07 -24.55 2.41
N LEU A 91 -2.03 -24.06 3.18
CA LEU A 91 -1.75 -23.35 4.44
C LEU A 91 -0.97 -24.24 5.42
N ASP A 92 -1.38 -25.49 5.55
CA ASP A 92 -0.68 -26.47 6.38
C ASP A 92 0.73 -26.78 5.86
N GLN A 93 0.86 -26.99 4.54
CA GLN A 93 2.15 -27.29 3.90
C GLN A 93 3.18 -26.17 4.12
N TYR A 94 2.75 -24.91 3.95
CA TYR A 94 3.63 -23.74 4.02
C TYR A 94 3.60 -23.03 5.39
N ARG A 95 2.90 -23.61 6.38
CA ARG A 95 2.81 -23.06 7.74
C ARG A 95 2.36 -21.60 7.72
N LEU A 96 1.20 -21.35 7.10
CA LEU A 96 0.61 -20.02 6.99
C LEU A 96 -0.40 -19.78 8.11
N THR A 97 -0.43 -18.55 8.62
CA THR A 97 -1.47 -18.05 9.52
C THR A 97 -2.61 -17.48 8.70
N THR A 98 -3.85 -17.69 9.12
CA THR A 98 -5.01 -17.27 8.34
C THR A 98 -6.00 -16.43 9.14
N SER A 99 -6.67 -15.50 8.47
CA SER A 99 -7.85 -14.83 9.04
C SER A 99 -9.09 -15.71 8.91
N VAL A 100 -9.97 -15.60 9.89
CA VAL A 100 -11.31 -16.23 9.87
C VAL A 100 -12.35 -15.15 10.12
N HIS A 101 -13.29 -15.00 9.20
CA HIS A 101 -14.28 -13.92 9.22
C HIS A 101 -15.71 -14.38 8.89
N SER A 102 -15.91 -15.68 8.65
CA SER A 102 -17.22 -16.22 8.27
C SER A 102 -17.42 -17.66 8.71
N ASN A 103 -18.70 -18.08 8.84
CA ASN A 103 -19.05 -19.40 9.33
C ASN A 103 -18.60 -20.55 8.39
N TRP A 104 -18.50 -20.28 7.07
CA TRP A 104 -18.07 -21.33 6.14
C TRP A 104 -16.59 -21.69 6.37
N GLN A 105 -15.75 -20.71 6.73
CA GLN A 105 -14.34 -20.95 7.07
C GLN A 105 -14.21 -21.79 8.34
N ILE A 106 -15.07 -21.57 9.34
CA ILE A 106 -15.12 -22.40 10.55
C ILE A 106 -15.45 -23.85 10.17
N LYS A 107 -16.47 -24.07 9.34
CA LYS A 107 -16.84 -25.40 8.86
C LYS A 107 -15.71 -26.06 8.08
N ALA A 108 -15.02 -25.32 7.22
CA ALA A 108 -13.89 -25.83 6.45
C ALA A 108 -12.74 -26.27 7.39
N LEU A 109 -12.39 -25.47 8.40
CA LEU A 109 -11.39 -25.83 9.42
C LEU A 109 -11.80 -27.08 10.20
N GLN A 110 -13.08 -27.24 10.53
CA GLN A 110 -13.61 -28.43 11.21
C GLN A 110 -13.44 -29.72 10.40
N GLN A 111 -13.61 -29.62 9.06
CA GLN A 111 -13.60 -30.76 8.15
C GLN A 111 -12.22 -31.07 7.59
N ALA A 112 -11.28 -30.16 7.70
CA ALA A 112 -9.94 -30.30 7.14
C ALA A 112 -9.13 -31.42 7.85
N LYS A 113 -8.25 -32.04 7.07
CA LYS A 113 -7.25 -33.00 7.59
C LYS A 113 -5.87 -32.33 7.50
N LEU A 114 -5.48 -31.69 8.59
CA LEU A 114 -4.20 -30.97 8.66
C LEU A 114 -3.17 -31.79 9.44
N ARG A 115 -1.89 -31.56 9.15
CA ARG A 115 -0.75 -32.19 9.88
C ARG A 115 -0.52 -31.55 11.24
N ALA A 116 -0.82 -30.24 11.32
CA ALA A 116 -0.69 -29.46 12.53
C ALA A 116 -1.75 -28.35 12.59
N PRO A 117 -2.11 -27.88 13.81
CA PRO A 117 -3.02 -26.74 13.95
C PRO A 117 -2.49 -25.50 13.26
N LEU A 118 -3.39 -24.70 12.68
CA LEU A 118 -3.10 -23.39 12.10
C LEU A 118 -3.39 -22.28 13.10
N ASP A 119 -2.47 -21.34 13.23
CA ASP A 119 -2.74 -20.10 13.94
C ASP A 119 -3.72 -19.25 13.16
N ILE A 120 -4.69 -18.68 13.85
CA ILE A 120 -5.75 -17.90 13.21
C ILE A 120 -5.91 -16.51 13.80
N TYR A 121 -6.39 -15.60 12.96
CA TYR A 121 -6.81 -14.26 13.31
C TYR A 121 -8.33 -14.16 13.16
N LEU A 122 -9.04 -14.19 14.30
CA LEU A 122 -10.48 -14.01 14.31
C LEU A 122 -10.82 -12.56 14.02
N LYS A 123 -11.45 -12.31 12.88
CA LYS A 123 -11.76 -10.96 12.42
C LYS A 123 -13.07 -10.46 12.99
N VAL A 124 -12.99 -9.30 13.65
CA VAL A 124 -14.13 -8.58 14.25
C VAL A 124 -14.49 -7.37 13.39
N ASN A 125 -15.75 -7.24 13.05
CA ASN A 125 -16.27 -6.04 12.41
C ASN A 125 -16.58 -4.97 13.47
N SER A 126 -15.65 -4.06 13.67
CA SER A 126 -15.78 -2.97 14.65
C SER A 126 -16.41 -1.69 14.08
N GLY A 127 -16.87 -1.72 12.82
CA GLY A 127 -17.55 -0.58 12.20
C GLY A 127 -17.20 -0.32 10.74
N MET A 128 -16.14 -0.94 10.20
CA MET A 128 -15.78 -0.80 8.78
C MET A 128 -16.80 -1.48 7.84
N ASN A 129 -17.55 -2.46 8.33
CA ASN A 129 -18.63 -3.16 7.62
C ASN A 129 -18.19 -3.83 6.31
N ARG A 130 -16.96 -4.36 6.29
CA ARG A 130 -16.38 -5.06 5.14
C ARG A 130 -16.27 -6.56 5.35
N LEU A 131 -15.58 -7.00 6.39
CA LEU A 131 -15.40 -8.41 6.76
C LEU A 131 -15.31 -8.54 8.29
N GLY A 132 -15.67 -9.69 8.81
CA GLY A 132 -15.56 -10.03 10.23
C GLY A 132 -16.91 -10.33 10.88
N PHE A 133 -16.84 -10.98 12.04
CA PHE A 133 -18.02 -11.23 12.86
C PHE A 133 -18.40 -9.97 13.63
N MET A 134 -19.70 -9.79 13.84
CA MET A 134 -20.20 -8.71 14.69
C MET A 134 -19.74 -8.95 16.14
N PRO A 135 -19.50 -7.88 16.93
CA PRO A 135 -19.00 -7.98 18.29
C PRO A 135 -19.77 -8.98 19.18
N GLU A 136 -21.09 -9.01 19.07
CA GLU A 136 -22.00 -9.86 19.85
C GLU A 136 -21.81 -11.36 19.55
N ARG A 137 -21.20 -11.68 18.40
CA ARG A 137 -20.94 -13.05 17.96
C ARG A 137 -19.58 -13.58 18.37
N VAL A 138 -18.67 -12.70 18.79
CA VAL A 138 -17.24 -13.05 18.98
C VAL A 138 -17.06 -14.17 20.01
N HIS A 139 -17.72 -14.09 21.16
CA HIS A 139 -17.60 -15.12 22.19
C HIS A 139 -18.04 -16.51 21.71
N THR A 140 -19.20 -16.58 21.03
CA THR A 140 -19.71 -17.85 20.49
C THR A 140 -18.75 -18.42 19.44
N VAL A 141 -18.27 -17.57 18.53
CA VAL A 141 -17.34 -17.97 17.48
C VAL A 141 -15.99 -18.37 18.05
N TRP A 142 -15.50 -17.64 19.05
CA TRP A 142 -14.26 -17.95 19.76
C TRP A 142 -14.31 -19.36 20.37
N GLN A 143 -15.38 -19.68 21.09
CA GLN A 143 -15.57 -21.01 21.69
C GLN A 143 -15.65 -22.11 20.62
N GLN A 144 -16.38 -21.86 19.53
CA GLN A 144 -16.46 -22.80 18.40
C GLN A 144 -15.08 -23.10 17.81
N LEU A 145 -14.29 -22.07 17.56
CA LEU A 145 -12.94 -22.20 16.99
C LEU A 145 -11.99 -22.93 17.94
N ARG A 146 -12.02 -22.61 19.23
CA ARG A 146 -11.20 -23.28 20.24
C ARG A 146 -11.49 -24.78 20.39
N ALA A 147 -12.68 -25.22 20.03
CA ALA A 147 -13.06 -26.63 20.07
C ALA A 147 -12.57 -27.42 18.82
N ILE A 148 -11.99 -26.75 17.82
CA ILE A 148 -11.52 -27.38 16.58
C ILE A 148 -10.04 -27.73 16.75
N SER A 149 -9.70 -29.01 16.64
CA SER A 149 -8.31 -29.49 16.76
C SER A 149 -7.34 -28.93 15.72
N ASN A 150 -7.85 -28.46 14.57
CA ASN A 150 -7.07 -27.82 13.50
C ASN A 150 -6.76 -26.33 13.78
N VAL A 151 -7.26 -25.77 14.89
CA VAL A 151 -7.01 -24.38 15.29
C VAL A 151 -5.95 -24.34 16.38
N GLY A 152 -4.89 -23.57 16.15
CA GLY A 152 -3.79 -23.30 17.08
C GLY A 152 -4.02 -22.02 17.88
N GLU A 153 -3.02 -21.15 17.90
CA GLU A 153 -3.12 -19.85 18.59
C GLU A 153 -4.14 -18.94 17.90
N MET A 154 -4.87 -18.20 18.71
CA MET A 154 -5.94 -17.32 18.25
C MET A 154 -5.65 -15.87 18.63
N THR A 155 -5.68 -14.97 17.64
CA THR A 155 -5.54 -13.53 17.82
C THR A 155 -6.83 -12.82 17.39
N LEU A 156 -7.32 -11.85 18.16
CA LEU A 156 -8.39 -10.98 17.70
C LEU A 156 -7.84 -9.94 16.76
N MET A 157 -8.50 -9.76 15.60
CA MET A 157 -8.10 -8.77 14.60
C MET A 157 -9.29 -7.89 14.19
N SER A 158 -9.05 -6.60 14.05
CA SER A 158 -9.98 -5.69 13.40
C SER A 158 -9.25 -4.73 12.46
N HIS A 159 -9.98 -3.81 11.87
CA HIS A 159 -9.43 -2.78 10.98
C HIS A 159 -10.19 -1.48 11.14
N PHE A 160 -9.45 -0.40 11.38
CA PHE A 160 -10.02 0.93 11.51
C PHE A 160 -10.26 1.55 10.13
N ALA A 161 -11.43 2.14 9.96
CA ALA A 161 -11.81 2.82 8.72
C ALA A 161 -11.32 4.27 8.67
N GLU A 162 -11.15 4.91 9.82
CA GLU A 162 -10.93 6.36 9.94
C GLU A 162 -9.82 6.69 10.95
N ALA A 163 -8.77 5.84 11.03
CA ALA A 163 -7.68 6.07 11.98
C ALA A 163 -6.80 7.30 11.68
N GLU A 164 -6.99 7.95 10.55
CA GLU A 164 -6.43 9.26 10.24
C GLU A 164 -7.12 10.40 11.02
N ASN A 165 -8.32 10.16 11.53
CA ASN A 165 -9.03 11.10 12.40
C ASN A 165 -8.77 10.80 13.87
N PRO A 166 -8.47 11.80 14.73
CA PRO A 166 -8.21 11.59 16.16
C PRO A 166 -9.33 10.85 16.90
N GLN A 167 -10.60 11.04 16.49
CA GLN A 167 -11.74 10.36 17.07
C GLN A 167 -12.15 9.08 16.33
N GLY A 168 -11.53 8.78 15.20
CA GLY A 168 -11.95 7.72 14.28
C GLY A 168 -11.82 6.31 14.82
N ILE A 169 -11.03 6.10 15.89
CA ILE A 169 -10.88 4.79 16.53
C ILE A 169 -11.70 4.60 17.81
N VAL A 170 -12.31 5.65 18.38
CA VAL A 170 -12.95 5.61 19.69
C VAL A 170 -14.09 4.57 19.74
N GLU A 171 -15.03 4.66 18.85
CA GLU A 171 -16.15 3.70 18.80
C GLU A 171 -15.72 2.30 18.34
N PRO A 172 -14.86 2.13 17.32
CA PRO A 172 -14.28 0.84 17.00
C PRO A 172 -13.56 0.17 18.18
N MET A 173 -12.77 0.92 18.94
CA MET A 173 -12.08 0.41 20.13
C MET A 173 -13.07 -0.07 21.19
N ARG A 174 -14.09 0.72 21.52
CA ARG A 174 -15.14 0.34 22.47
C ARG A 174 -15.82 -0.97 22.06
N ARG A 175 -16.14 -1.16 20.79
CA ARG A 175 -16.75 -2.40 20.26
C ARG A 175 -15.81 -3.59 20.37
N ILE A 176 -14.53 -3.39 20.16
CA ILE A 176 -13.53 -4.46 20.27
C ILE A 176 -13.31 -4.83 21.74
N GLU A 177 -13.26 -3.86 22.65
CA GLU A 177 -13.15 -4.11 24.09
C GLU A 177 -14.35 -4.92 24.59
N GLN A 178 -15.55 -4.55 24.20
CA GLN A 178 -16.77 -5.32 24.50
C GLN A 178 -16.71 -6.73 23.92
N ALA A 179 -16.26 -6.89 22.67
CA ALA A 179 -16.12 -8.20 22.02
C ALA A 179 -15.05 -9.08 22.68
N ALA A 180 -14.03 -8.48 23.26
CA ALA A 180 -12.90 -9.16 23.89
C ALA A 180 -13.06 -9.33 25.41
N GLU A 181 -14.16 -8.88 26.01
CA GLU A 181 -14.39 -8.96 27.44
C GLU A 181 -14.28 -10.42 27.91
N GLY A 182 -13.41 -10.67 28.91
CA GLY A 182 -13.16 -12.02 29.41
C GLY A 182 -12.37 -12.96 28.49
N LEU A 183 -11.89 -12.49 27.35
CA LEU A 183 -10.97 -13.24 26.48
C LEU A 183 -9.53 -12.79 26.73
N ASP A 184 -8.72 -13.73 27.24
CA ASP A 184 -7.26 -13.54 27.32
C ASP A 184 -6.64 -13.98 25.99
N CYS A 185 -6.37 -13.00 25.11
CA CYS A 185 -5.87 -13.26 23.76
C CYS A 185 -5.10 -12.08 23.19
N PRO A 186 -4.09 -12.35 22.34
CA PRO A 186 -3.42 -11.30 21.56
C PRO A 186 -4.40 -10.53 20.67
N ARG A 187 -4.05 -9.28 20.40
CA ARG A 187 -4.84 -8.38 19.53
C ARG A 187 -3.99 -7.75 18.46
N SER A 188 -4.61 -7.56 17.28
CA SER A 188 -4.01 -6.90 16.13
C SER A 188 -5.01 -5.94 15.51
N LEU A 189 -4.90 -4.65 15.82
CA LEU A 189 -5.89 -3.64 15.44
C LEU A 189 -5.30 -2.57 14.51
N ALA A 190 -4.11 -2.04 14.86
CA ALA A 190 -3.52 -0.89 14.21
C ALA A 190 -3.09 -1.16 12.76
N ASN A 191 -3.62 -0.38 11.82
CA ASN A 191 -3.11 -0.18 10.46
C ASN A 191 -2.01 0.88 10.46
N SER A 192 -1.59 1.39 9.30
CA SER A 192 -0.53 2.42 9.19
C SER A 192 -0.87 3.69 9.98
N ALA A 193 -2.08 4.21 9.85
CA ALA A 193 -2.52 5.41 10.56
C ALA A 193 -2.52 5.20 12.08
N ALA A 194 -3.15 4.14 12.54
CA ALA A 194 -3.18 3.83 13.96
C ALA A 194 -1.78 3.52 14.53
N THR A 195 -0.89 2.92 13.73
CA THR A 195 0.50 2.68 14.16
C THR A 195 1.26 3.99 14.41
N LEU A 196 1.01 5.03 13.60
CA LEU A 196 1.69 6.32 13.77
C LEU A 196 1.03 7.22 14.82
N TRP A 197 -0.31 7.21 14.92
CA TRP A 197 -1.05 8.27 15.61
C TRP A 197 -1.87 7.81 16.81
N HIS A 198 -2.04 6.48 17.01
CA HIS A 198 -2.87 5.92 18.07
C HIS A 198 -2.13 4.84 18.88
N PRO A 199 -1.19 5.22 19.77
CA PRO A 199 -0.44 4.25 20.58
C PRO A 199 -1.33 3.31 21.40
N GLU A 200 -2.51 3.76 21.82
CA GLU A 200 -3.50 2.99 22.56
C GLU A 200 -4.09 1.81 21.77
N ALA A 201 -3.93 1.80 20.44
CA ALA A 201 -4.41 0.74 19.55
C ALA A 201 -3.32 -0.26 19.13
N HIS A 202 -2.10 -0.15 19.62
CA HIS A 202 -0.98 -0.98 19.18
C HIS A 202 -1.12 -2.45 19.59
N PHE A 203 -1.45 -2.72 20.83
CA PHE A 203 -1.57 -4.08 21.40
C PHE A 203 -0.39 -4.98 21.02
N ASP A 204 -0.65 -6.26 20.72
CA ASP A 204 0.41 -7.25 20.49
C ASP A 204 1.02 -7.16 19.08
N TRP A 205 0.20 -6.78 18.09
CA TRP A 205 0.60 -6.74 16.69
C TRP A 205 0.10 -5.50 15.96
N VAL A 206 1.00 -4.76 15.33
CA VAL A 206 0.67 -3.69 14.37
C VAL A 206 0.82 -4.17 12.94
N ARG A 207 0.04 -3.59 12.01
CA ARG A 207 0.01 -3.96 10.58
C ARG A 207 0.25 -2.75 9.67
N PRO A 208 1.43 -2.14 9.73
CA PRO A 208 1.78 -1.05 8.81
C PRO A 208 1.87 -1.57 7.37
N GLY A 209 1.34 -0.77 6.45
CA GLY A 209 1.43 -0.99 5.01
C GLY A 209 2.05 0.22 4.34
N ILE A 210 1.24 1.20 3.93
CA ILE A 210 1.66 2.35 3.10
C ILE A 210 2.86 3.11 3.67
N VAL A 211 2.96 3.26 4.98
CA VAL A 211 4.07 3.97 5.64
C VAL A 211 5.42 3.28 5.44
N LEU A 212 5.43 1.95 5.25
CA LEU A 212 6.66 1.24 4.90
C LEU A 212 7.19 1.69 3.53
N TYR A 213 6.30 2.04 2.64
CA TYR A 213 6.63 2.51 1.28
C TYR A 213 6.80 4.03 1.18
N GLY A 214 6.69 4.73 2.32
CA GLY A 214 6.97 6.16 2.43
C GLY A 214 5.93 7.06 1.80
N ALA A 215 4.65 6.69 1.96
CA ALA A 215 3.51 7.56 1.64
C ALA A 215 2.56 7.66 2.84
N SER A 216 1.73 8.70 2.87
CA SER A 216 0.87 9.01 3.99
C SER A 216 -0.40 8.16 4.01
N PRO A 217 -0.79 7.60 5.16
CA PRO A 217 -2.07 6.93 5.29
C PRO A 217 -3.28 7.87 5.21
N SER A 218 -3.11 9.18 5.48
CA SER A 218 -4.13 10.21 5.27
C SER A 218 -4.21 10.72 3.83
N GLY A 219 -3.23 10.35 2.98
CA GLY A 219 -3.10 10.91 1.63
C GLY A 219 -2.49 12.32 1.61
N GLN A 220 -2.04 12.84 2.75
CA GLN A 220 -1.39 14.15 2.87
C GLN A 220 0.05 13.96 3.34
N TRP A 221 1.02 14.26 2.49
CA TRP A 221 2.45 14.12 2.84
C TRP A 221 2.83 14.90 4.11
N GLN A 222 2.22 16.07 4.31
CA GLN A 222 2.53 16.94 5.45
C GLN A 222 2.32 16.26 6.80
N ASP A 223 1.38 15.33 6.89
CA ASP A 223 1.07 14.61 8.13
C ASP A 223 2.19 13.65 8.55
N ILE A 224 3.07 13.26 7.61
CA ILE A 224 4.22 12.39 7.87
C ILE A 224 5.57 13.06 7.60
N ALA A 225 5.59 14.30 7.13
CA ALA A 225 6.83 14.99 6.70
C ALA A 225 7.92 15.04 7.80
N ASN A 226 7.52 15.12 9.07
CA ASN A 226 8.44 15.20 10.21
C ASN A 226 8.79 13.82 10.83
N THR A 227 8.28 12.72 10.29
CA THR A 227 8.52 11.37 10.82
C THR A 227 9.89 10.81 10.43
N GLY A 228 10.49 11.35 9.38
CA GLY A 228 11.69 10.81 8.73
C GLY A 228 11.41 9.70 7.71
N LEU A 229 10.15 9.35 7.46
CA LEU A 229 9.75 8.41 6.41
C LEU A 229 10.16 8.94 5.03
N LYS A 230 10.60 8.05 4.16
CA LYS A 230 11.13 8.37 2.83
C LYS A 230 10.34 7.62 1.75
N PRO A 231 9.98 8.29 0.63
CA PRO A 231 9.45 7.59 -0.54
C PRO A 231 10.39 6.47 -0.99
N VAL A 232 9.82 5.29 -1.24
CA VAL A 232 10.58 4.10 -1.69
C VAL A 232 10.57 3.99 -3.20
N MET A 233 9.42 4.27 -3.83
CA MET A 233 9.29 4.22 -5.29
C MET A 233 9.47 5.61 -5.89
N THR A 234 10.31 5.72 -6.93
CA THR A 234 10.39 6.88 -7.81
C THR A 234 10.02 6.46 -9.23
N LEU A 235 8.98 7.06 -9.79
CA LEU A 235 8.65 6.94 -11.22
C LEU A 235 9.24 8.13 -11.97
N ARG A 236 10.07 7.83 -12.95
CA ARG A 236 10.74 8.83 -13.77
C ARG A 236 10.69 8.49 -15.25
N SER A 237 10.86 9.52 -16.06
CA SER A 237 10.95 9.43 -17.50
C SER A 237 11.80 10.60 -18.04
N GLU A 238 11.67 10.91 -19.32
CA GLU A 238 12.37 11.99 -19.99
C GLU A 238 11.44 12.75 -20.93
N ILE A 239 11.82 13.99 -21.24
CA ILE A 239 11.22 14.77 -22.34
C ILE A 239 11.64 14.15 -23.67
N ILE A 240 10.68 13.79 -24.51
CA ILE A 240 10.91 13.20 -25.84
C ILE A 240 10.53 14.13 -26.99
N GLY A 241 9.91 15.27 -26.71
CA GLY A 241 9.53 16.27 -27.66
C GLY A 241 9.25 17.61 -27.02
N VAL A 242 9.42 18.69 -27.76
CA VAL A 242 9.12 20.04 -27.29
C VAL A 242 8.26 20.75 -28.37
N GLN A 243 7.19 21.40 -27.90
CA GLN A 243 6.31 22.23 -28.75
C GLN A 243 6.34 23.68 -28.26
N ASN A 244 6.39 24.63 -29.19
CA ASN A 244 6.24 26.06 -28.90
C ASN A 244 4.86 26.47 -29.36
N LEU A 245 3.98 26.80 -28.45
CA LEU A 245 2.59 27.10 -28.73
C LEU A 245 2.30 28.59 -28.58
N ARG A 246 1.44 29.12 -29.48
CA ARG A 246 0.93 30.48 -29.45
C ARG A 246 -0.28 30.59 -28.54
N PRO A 247 -0.64 31.77 -28.06
CA PRO A 247 -1.88 31.98 -27.32
C PRO A 247 -3.11 31.40 -28.05
N GLY A 248 -3.96 30.67 -27.30
CA GLY A 248 -5.18 30.05 -27.80
C GLY A 248 -5.01 28.64 -28.38
N GLU A 249 -3.79 28.15 -28.59
CA GLU A 249 -3.56 26.78 -29.06
C GLU A 249 -3.86 25.75 -27.97
N ALA A 250 -4.46 24.64 -28.40
CA ALA A 250 -4.90 23.58 -27.48
C ALA A 250 -3.86 22.46 -27.38
N ILE A 251 -3.86 21.78 -26.20
CA ILE A 251 -3.00 20.62 -25.94
C ILE A 251 -3.85 19.39 -25.63
N GLY A 252 -3.49 18.28 -26.25
CA GLY A 252 -3.99 16.95 -25.94
C GLY A 252 -5.45 16.73 -26.34
N TYR A 253 -5.94 15.54 -25.96
CA TYR A 253 -7.29 15.10 -26.30
C TYR A 253 -8.39 16.02 -25.72
N GLY A 254 -9.31 16.42 -26.59
CA GLY A 254 -10.46 17.25 -26.22
C GLY A 254 -10.13 18.73 -26.03
N GLY A 255 -8.87 19.15 -26.24
CA GLY A 255 -8.47 20.55 -26.12
C GLY A 255 -8.81 21.23 -24.81
N LEU A 256 -8.77 20.46 -23.70
CA LEU A 256 -9.17 20.94 -22.36
C LEU A 256 -8.23 21.99 -21.78
N TYR A 257 -7.00 22.01 -22.23
CA TYR A 257 -6.04 23.04 -21.90
C TYR A 257 -5.76 23.89 -23.15
N ARG A 258 -5.80 25.21 -22.98
CA ARG A 258 -5.41 26.17 -24.01
C ARG A 258 -4.41 27.16 -23.44
N THR A 259 -3.38 27.44 -24.22
CA THR A 259 -2.38 28.43 -23.85
C THR A 259 -3.01 29.81 -23.77
N THR A 260 -2.64 30.60 -22.77
CA THR A 260 -3.06 32.01 -22.62
C THR A 260 -1.99 32.97 -23.11
N GLN A 261 -0.77 32.48 -23.29
CA GLN A 261 0.42 33.21 -23.78
C GLN A 261 1.28 32.24 -24.61
N GLU A 262 2.36 32.73 -25.17
CA GLU A 262 3.37 31.85 -25.77
C GLU A 262 3.87 30.88 -24.66
N GLN A 263 3.86 29.57 -24.94
CA GLN A 263 4.19 28.57 -23.98
C GLN A 263 5.00 27.45 -24.59
N ARG A 264 6.03 27.04 -23.88
CA ARG A 264 6.88 25.90 -24.22
C ARG A 264 6.37 24.65 -23.48
N ILE A 265 6.09 23.59 -24.22
CA ILE A 265 5.50 22.34 -23.71
C ILE A 265 6.47 21.20 -23.95
N GLY A 266 6.76 20.44 -22.87
CA GLY A 266 7.50 19.19 -22.96
C GLY A 266 6.54 18.01 -23.08
N ILE A 267 6.85 17.06 -23.94
CA ILE A 267 6.16 15.79 -24.06
C ILE A 267 7.00 14.74 -23.36
N VAL A 268 6.43 14.10 -22.35
CA VAL A 268 7.08 13.09 -21.50
C VAL A 268 6.68 11.70 -21.96
N ALA A 269 7.62 10.77 -22.01
CA ALA A 269 7.39 9.37 -22.38
C ALA A 269 6.80 8.56 -21.21
N CYS A 270 5.65 8.95 -20.72
CA CYS A 270 4.86 8.21 -19.72
C CYS A 270 3.39 8.59 -19.85
N GLY A 271 2.51 7.62 -19.80
CA GLY A 271 1.08 7.84 -19.87
C GLY A 271 0.27 6.88 -19.00
N TYR A 272 -1.05 6.83 -19.23
CA TYR A 272 -1.90 6.01 -18.34
C TYR A 272 -1.70 4.50 -18.54
N ALA A 273 -1.20 4.05 -19.67
CA ALA A 273 -0.84 2.66 -19.86
C ALA A 273 0.35 2.25 -18.98
N ASP A 274 1.23 3.16 -18.60
CA ASP A 274 2.36 2.89 -17.71
C ASP A 274 1.97 2.93 -16.22
N GLY A 275 0.74 3.36 -15.91
CA GLY A 275 0.22 3.47 -14.55
C GLY A 275 0.07 4.92 -14.06
N TYR A 276 0.40 5.94 -14.88
CA TYR A 276 0.15 7.32 -14.52
C TYR A 276 -1.36 7.65 -14.65
N PRO A 277 -1.98 8.37 -13.70
CA PRO A 277 -3.43 8.53 -13.69
C PRO A 277 -3.94 9.35 -14.89
N ARG A 278 -4.81 8.73 -15.71
CA ARG A 278 -5.41 9.39 -16.89
C ARG A 278 -6.22 10.62 -16.53
N VAL A 279 -6.82 10.64 -15.36
CA VAL A 279 -7.68 11.73 -14.89
C VAL A 279 -6.93 12.80 -14.09
N ALA A 280 -5.58 12.72 -14.04
CA ALA A 280 -4.77 13.80 -13.47
C ALA A 280 -5.06 15.11 -14.19
N PRO A 281 -5.49 16.16 -13.48
CA PRO A 281 -5.82 17.45 -14.09
C PRO A 281 -4.56 18.19 -14.50
N SER A 282 -4.72 19.20 -15.37
CA SER A 282 -3.68 20.23 -15.56
C SER A 282 -3.36 20.85 -14.18
N GLY A 283 -2.07 21.09 -13.93
CA GLY A 283 -1.62 21.58 -12.63
C GLY A 283 -1.11 20.48 -11.68
N THR A 284 -1.21 19.19 -12.04
CA THR A 284 -0.59 18.10 -11.28
C THR A 284 0.93 18.28 -11.25
N PRO A 285 1.58 18.24 -10.05
CA PRO A 285 3.00 18.53 -9.94
C PRO A 285 3.88 17.48 -10.60
N VAL A 286 4.96 17.93 -11.23
CA VAL A 286 6.07 17.12 -11.75
C VAL A 286 7.39 17.89 -11.56
N LEU A 287 8.51 17.17 -11.58
CA LEU A 287 9.84 17.81 -11.59
C LEU A 287 10.48 17.59 -12.95
N VAL A 288 10.94 18.64 -13.59
CA VAL A 288 11.65 18.59 -14.88
C VAL A 288 13.02 19.23 -14.70
N ASP A 289 14.08 18.47 -14.94
CA ASP A 289 15.47 18.92 -14.78
C ASP A 289 15.75 19.64 -13.43
N GLY A 290 15.20 19.07 -12.34
CA GLY A 290 15.31 19.63 -10.99
C GLY A 290 14.39 20.82 -10.69
N VAL A 291 13.56 21.25 -11.63
CA VAL A 291 12.61 22.37 -11.45
C VAL A 291 11.18 21.86 -11.33
N ARG A 292 10.47 22.25 -10.28
CA ARG A 292 9.06 21.90 -10.08
C ARG A 292 8.19 22.67 -11.07
N THR A 293 7.39 21.93 -11.83
CA THR A 293 6.40 22.43 -12.79
C THR A 293 5.13 21.58 -12.72
N THR A 294 4.28 21.66 -13.75
CA THR A 294 2.99 20.97 -13.74
C THR A 294 2.69 20.30 -15.09
N THR A 295 1.82 19.28 -15.03
CA THR A 295 1.20 18.71 -16.23
C THR A 295 0.22 19.69 -16.85
N VAL A 296 0.02 19.60 -18.16
CA VAL A 296 -0.96 20.37 -18.94
C VAL A 296 -1.73 19.48 -19.89
N GLY A 297 -3.03 19.71 -19.99
CA GLY A 297 -3.91 18.90 -20.83
C GLY A 297 -4.15 17.50 -20.29
N ARG A 298 -4.83 16.68 -21.08
CA ARG A 298 -5.21 15.32 -20.70
C ARG A 298 -4.06 14.35 -20.91
N VAL A 299 -3.82 13.47 -19.94
CA VAL A 299 -2.84 12.38 -20.07
C VAL A 299 -3.27 11.43 -21.19
N SER A 300 -2.35 11.12 -22.10
CA SER A 300 -2.52 10.17 -23.19
C SER A 300 -2.11 8.76 -22.76
N MET A 301 -2.31 7.76 -23.63
CA MET A 301 -1.95 6.37 -23.33
C MET A 301 -0.47 6.22 -22.95
N ASP A 302 0.41 6.80 -23.76
CA ASP A 302 1.87 6.60 -23.67
C ASP A 302 2.65 7.87 -23.36
N MET A 303 1.98 9.03 -23.30
CA MET A 303 2.60 10.34 -23.15
C MET A 303 1.77 11.26 -22.25
N LEU A 304 2.42 12.21 -21.64
CA LEU A 304 1.79 13.37 -21.00
C LEU A 304 2.56 14.64 -21.34
N ALA A 305 1.89 15.77 -21.22
CA ALA A 305 2.48 17.07 -21.50
C ALA A 305 2.74 17.85 -20.20
N VAL A 306 3.84 18.60 -20.16
CA VAL A 306 4.26 19.41 -19.02
C VAL A 306 4.61 20.84 -19.49
N ASP A 307 4.36 21.81 -18.62
CA ASP A 307 4.77 23.18 -18.84
C ASP A 307 6.28 23.34 -18.64
N LEU A 308 7.00 23.81 -19.66
CA LEU A 308 8.44 24.11 -19.59
C LEU A 308 8.75 25.59 -19.33
N THR A 309 7.75 26.42 -19.10
CA THR A 309 7.97 27.86 -18.80
C THR A 309 8.89 28.06 -17.58
N PRO A 310 8.73 27.33 -16.46
CA PRO A 310 9.63 27.46 -15.30
C PRO A 310 11.03 26.88 -15.53
N CYS A 311 11.22 26.05 -16.55
CA CYS A 311 12.47 25.35 -16.85
C CYS A 311 12.94 25.62 -18.30
N PRO A 312 13.35 26.85 -18.62
CA PRO A 312 13.63 27.27 -20.00
C PRO A 312 14.81 26.53 -20.65
N GLN A 313 15.70 25.94 -19.84
CA GLN A 313 16.85 25.17 -20.32
C GLN A 313 16.50 23.70 -20.63
N ALA A 314 15.38 23.20 -20.08
CA ALA A 314 14.98 21.81 -20.31
C ALA A 314 14.58 21.57 -21.76
N GLY A 315 15.01 20.47 -22.34
CA GLY A 315 14.75 20.05 -23.72
C GLY A 315 14.60 18.54 -23.83
N ILE A 316 14.70 18.02 -25.05
CA ILE A 316 14.68 16.57 -25.28
C ILE A 316 15.81 15.91 -24.50
N GLY A 317 15.50 14.80 -23.77
CA GLY A 317 16.40 14.10 -22.86
C GLY A 317 16.42 14.66 -21.44
N ALA A 318 15.76 15.79 -21.14
CA ALA A 318 15.67 16.30 -19.79
C ALA A 318 14.94 15.30 -18.87
N PRO A 319 15.48 14.99 -17.68
CA PRO A 319 14.88 14.04 -16.76
C PRO A 319 13.57 14.59 -16.15
N VAL A 320 12.60 13.70 -15.97
CA VAL A 320 11.32 14.01 -15.36
C VAL A 320 11.04 13.05 -14.21
N GLU A 321 10.83 13.57 -12.99
CA GLU A 321 10.27 12.82 -11.87
C GLU A 321 8.75 13.05 -11.82
N LEU A 322 8.01 11.97 -11.98
CA LEU A 322 6.54 11.97 -11.96
C LEU A 322 6.00 11.83 -10.54
N TRP A 323 6.64 10.99 -9.72
CA TRP A 323 6.56 10.96 -8.27
C TRP A 323 7.81 10.29 -7.68
N GLY A 324 8.15 10.63 -6.45
CA GLY A 324 9.31 10.07 -5.78
C GLY A 324 9.80 10.95 -4.63
N LYS A 325 11.08 11.26 -4.67
CA LYS A 325 11.75 11.99 -3.58
C LYS A 325 11.32 13.45 -3.50
N GLU A 326 11.15 14.11 -4.64
CA GLU A 326 10.82 15.54 -4.71
C GLU A 326 9.32 15.77 -4.90
N ILE A 327 8.71 15.04 -5.84
CA ILE A 327 7.27 15.06 -6.07
C ILE A 327 6.63 13.93 -5.28
N LYS A 328 5.95 14.23 -4.18
CA LYS A 328 5.34 13.19 -3.36
C LYS A 328 4.19 12.51 -4.09
N ILE A 329 4.12 11.19 -3.99
CA ILE A 329 3.02 10.44 -4.59
C ILE A 329 1.66 10.88 -4.04
N ASP A 330 1.63 11.32 -2.77
CA ASP A 330 0.45 11.86 -2.12
C ASP A 330 -0.03 13.15 -2.81
N ASP A 331 0.89 14.05 -3.22
CA ASP A 331 0.55 15.28 -3.95
C ASP A 331 -0.08 14.96 -5.32
N VAL A 332 0.47 13.96 -6.03
CA VAL A 332 -0.07 13.51 -7.32
C VAL A 332 -1.44 12.85 -7.12
N ALA A 333 -1.60 12.03 -6.11
CA ALA A 333 -2.86 11.37 -5.79
C ALA A 333 -3.95 12.38 -5.38
N ALA A 334 -3.60 13.34 -4.51
CA ALA A 334 -4.51 14.38 -4.03
C ALA A 334 -5.05 15.26 -5.17
N SER A 335 -4.23 15.54 -6.20
CA SER A 335 -4.65 16.34 -7.36
C SER A 335 -5.88 15.79 -8.10
N ARG A 336 -6.17 14.51 -7.92
CA ARG A 336 -7.31 13.82 -8.54
C ARG A 336 -8.28 13.18 -7.55
N GLY A 337 -8.11 13.44 -6.23
CA GLY A 337 -9.00 12.92 -5.19
C GLY A 337 -8.83 11.43 -4.93
N THR A 338 -7.61 10.89 -5.04
CA THR A 338 -7.27 9.52 -4.67
C THR A 338 -6.11 9.48 -3.66
N VAL A 339 -5.59 8.30 -3.42
CA VAL A 339 -4.53 8.03 -2.43
C VAL A 339 -3.31 7.36 -3.09
N GLY A 340 -2.13 7.55 -2.50
CA GLY A 340 -0.88 6.99 -3.01
C GLY A 340 -0.89 5.47 -3.20
N TYR A 341 -1.69 4.74 -2.42
CA TYR A 341 -1.92 3.31 -2.58
C TYR A 341 -2.31 2.91 -4.01
N GLU A 342 -3.30 3.63 -4.59
CA GLU A 342 -3.79 3.35 -5.93
C GLU A 342 -2.69 3.55 -6.98
N LEU A 343 -1.95 4.65 -6.87
CA LEU A 343 -0.91 4.98 -7.83
C LEU A 343 0.25 3.97 -7.81
N MET A 344 0.69 3.55 -6.62
CA MET A 344 1.74 2.54 -6.50
C MET A 344 1.32 1.20 -7.11
N CYS A 345 0.08 0.76 -6.81
CA CYS A 345 -0.45 -0.51 -7.30
C CYS A 345 -0.76 -0.50 -8.81
N ALA A 346 -0.95 0.70 -9.40
CA ALA A 346 -1.27 0.85 -10.82
C ALA A 346 -0.05 0.77 -11.74
N LEU A 347 1.18 0.73 -11.20
CA LEU A 347 2.38 0.60 -12.02
C LEU A 347 2.28 -0.62 -12.93
N ALA A 348 2.38 -0.40 -14.24
CA ALA A 348 2.22 -1.45 -15.21
C ALA A 348 3.41 -2.43 -15.21
N PRO A 349 3.18 -3.74 -15.41
CA PRO A 349 4.23 -4.76 -15.30
C PRO A 349 5.33 -4.64 -16.36
N TRP A 350 5.09 -3.94 -17.46
CA TRP A 350 6.10 -3.68 -18.49
C TRP A 350 7.00 -2.47 -18.21
N VAL A 351 6.68 -1.63 -17.21
CA VAL A 351 7.58 -0.56 -16.78
C VAL A 351 8.80 -1.18 -16.14
N PRO A 352 10.01 -0.92 -16.67
CA PRO A 352 11.23 -1.45 -16.07
C PRO A 352 11.37 -0.99 -14.62
N VAL A 353 11.71 -1.92 -13.74
CA VAL A 353 11.93 -1.62 -12.32
C VAL A 353 13.38 -1.90 -11.97
N VAL A 354 14.07 -0.89 -11.44
CA VAL A 354 15.45 -1.00 -10.95
C VAL A 354 15.49 -0.86 -9.43
N THR A 355 16.43 -1.54 -8.81
CA THR A 355 16.67 -1.48 -7.37
C THR A 355 17.87 -0.60 -7.07
N LEU A 356 17.75 0.30 -6.08
CA LEU A 356 18.80 1.20 -5.62
C LEU A 356 19.34 0.74 -4.26
#